data_b633840f4a69390c81b30529daa99f1f
#
_entry.id   b633840f4a69390c81b30529daa99f1f
#
_cell.length_a   1.000
_cell.length_b   1.000
_cell.length_c   1.000
_cell.angle_alpha   90.00
_cell.angle_beta   90.00
_cell.angle_gamma   90.00
#
_symmetry.space_group_name_H-M   'P 1'
#
loop_
_entity.id
_entity.type
_entity.pdbx_description
1 polymer ?
#
loop_
_entity_poly.entity_id
_entity_poly.type
_entity_poly.pdbx_seq_one_letter_code
_entity_poly.pdbx_strand_id
1 'polypeptide(L)'
;MRKYSFRDEEMLRTAKEIMNSFVENLSELSKIRTNWNQEFADNLILQINNGLQRLDNLKNVQRAARIIKKIQSEAIRNLTFLKTQIEVDFPKKRANDILKELGYNKHLKKAKLGDDKAVALLIFDFYQNMTPQLFSEIVGQGTVPELIDNIKTFAENLTETGITAEVFSKESKLLTKNEIEDFSLLYETIAGICKISSKFFEEDKEMHDKFTFSSVAKALMFVPEEKNDIEADEADLADSTTISDLADSTTKSDLEDSTTESDLEDSTTEEPTEE
;
A
#
# COMPACT_ATOMS: atom_id res chain seq x y z
N MET A 1 19.16 1.38 -7.75
CA MET A 1 19.10 2.85 -7.99
C MET A 1 18.48 3.08 -9.36
N ARG A 2 17.55 4.03 -9.52
CA ARG A 2 16.97 4.36 -10.84
C ARG A 2 18.05 4.85 -11.81
N LYS A 3 17.99 4.37 -13.06
CA LYS A 3 18.95 4.74 -14.12
C LYS A 3 18.36 5.78 -15.10
N TYR A 4 17.22 6.35 -14.78
CA TYR A 4 16.50 7.36 -15.56
C TYR A 4 16.09 8.54 -14.68
N SER A 5 15.82 9.68 -15.31
CA SER A 5 15.48 10.96 -14.65
C SER A 5 13.99 11.32 -14.72
N PHE A 6 13.15 10.39 -15.16
CA PHE A 6 11.70 10.53 -15.21
C PHE A 6 11.07 9.87 -13.99
N ARG A 7 9.82 10.21 -13.67
CA ARG A 7 9.02 9.41 -12.74
C ARG A 7 8.78 8.03 -13.34
N ASP A 8 8.62 7.01 -12.51
CA ASP A 8 8.46 5.62 -12.97
C ASP A 8 7.31 5.48 -13.99
N GLU A 9 6.18 6.15 -13.76
CA GLU A 9 5.03 6.12 -14.68
C GLU A 9 5.33 6.82 -16.01
N GLU A 10 5.99 7.97 -15.97
CA GLU A 10 6.37 8.72 -17.16
C GLU A 10 7.34 7.92 -18.02
N MET A 11 8.32 7.27 -17.38
CA MET A 11 9.25 6.38 -18.05
C MET A 11 8.53 5.23 -18.74
N LEU A 12 7.61 4.53 -18.03
CA LEU A 12 6.88 3.40 -18.60
C LEU A 12 5.91 3.82 -19.70
N ARG A 13 5.24 4.97 -19.59
CA ARG A 13 4.37 5.50 -20.66
C ARG A 13 5.16 5.88 -21.89
N THR A 14 6.31 6.52 -21.71
CA THR A 14 7.22 6.83 -22.81
C THR A 14 7.75 5.57 -23.49
N ALA A 15 8.16 4.57 -22.67
CA ALA A 15 8.59 3.28 -23.19
C ALA A 15 7.49 2.56 -24.00
N LYS A 16 6.23 2.67 -23.55
CA LYS A 16 5.07 2.09 -24.26
C LYS A 16 4.90 2.71 -25.64
N GLU A 17 5.00 4.03 -25.74
CA GLU A 17 4.85 4.74 -27.02
C GLU A 17 5.99 4.41 -27.98
N ILE A 18 7.23 4.33 -27.48
CA ILE A 18 8.36 3.86 -28.27
C ILE A 18 8.15 2.43 -28.77
N MET A 19 7.62 1.54 -27.93
CA MET A 19 7.35 0.16 -28.34
C MET A 19 6.19 0.05 -29.35
N ASN A 20 5.21 0.95 -29.32
CA ASN A 20 4.19 1.05 -30.37
C ASN A 20 4.87 1.37 -31.71
N SER A 21 5.72 2.39 -31.75
CA SER A 21 6.49 2.75 -32.94
C SER A 21 7.44 1.63 -33.39
N PHE A 22 8.02 0.87 -32.45
CA PHE A 22 8.87 -0.27 -32.73
C PHE A 22 8.09 -1.39 -33.44
N VAL A 23 6.89 -1.74 -32.97
CA VAL A 23 6.05 -2.77 -33.58
C VAL A 23 5.57 -2.36 -34.95
N GLU A 24 5.19 -1.09 -35.15
CA GLU A 24 4.80 -0.56 -36.46
C GLU A 24 5.91 -0.70 -37.49
N ASN A 25 7.17 -0.60 -37.07
CA ASN A 25 8.35 -0.63 -37.93
C ASN A 25 9.17 -1.92 -37.80
N LEU A 26 8.58 -2.98 -37.21
CA LEU A 26 9.28 -4.23 -36.92
C LEU A 26 9.86 -4.90 -38.18
N SER A 27 9.16 -4.80 -39.30
CA SER A 27 9.60 -5.38 -40.58
C SER A 27 10.93 -4.77 -41.07
N GLU A 28 11.17 -3.49 -40.80
CA GLU A 28 12.42 -2.81 -41.16
C GLU A 28 13.50 -3.04 -40.09
N LEU A 29 13.12 -2.91 -38.81
CA LEU A 29 14.04 -3.05 -37.69
C LEU A 29 14.57 -4.48 -37.52
N SER A 30 13.81 -5.49 -37.87
CA SER A 30 14.26 -6.90 -37.88
C SER A 30 15.36 -7.18 -38.91
N LYS A 31 15.48 -6.39 -39.96
CA LYS A 31 16.57 -6.51 -40.96
C LYS A 31 17.92 -6.10 -40.40
N ILE A 32 17.96 -5.20 -39.41
CA ILE A 32 19.19 -4.72 -38.79
C ILE A 32 19.56 -5.51 -37.52
N ARG A 33 18.58 -6.17 -36.88
CA ARG A 33 18.82 -7.02 -35.70
C ARG A 33 17.90 -8.23 -35.74
N THR A 34 18.48 -9.41 -35.96
CA THR A 34 17.72 -10.68 -36.13
C THR A 34 16.95 -11.12 -34.88
N ASN A 35 17.38 -10.66 -33.68
CA ASN A 35 16.68 -10.93 -32.44
C ASN A 35 15.54 -9.95 -32.15
N TRP A 36 15.32 -8.94 -32.99
CA TRP A 36 14.18 -8.06 -32.93
C TRP A 36 13.02 -8.67 -33.70
N ASN A 37 12.23 -9.44 -33.02
CA ASN A 37 11.08 -10.16 -33.60
C ASN A 37 9.82 -9.87 -32.77
N GLN A 38 8.70 -10.42 -33.15
CA GLN A 38 7.42 -10.19 -32.47
C GLN A 38 7.45 -10.67 -31.03
N GLU A 39 8.07 -11.81 -30.70
CA GLU A 39 8.20 -12.33 -29.36
C GLU A 39 8.99 -11.38 -28.45
N PHE A 40 10.07 -10.81 -28.98
CA PHE A 40 10.85 -9.78 -28.26
C PHE A 40 10.00 -8.55 -27.94
N ALA A 41 9.25 -8.04 -28.93
CA ALA A 41 8.37 -6.89 -28.75
C ALA A 41 7.25 -7.17 -27.73
N ASP A 42 6.57 -8.30 -27.86
CA ASP A 42 5.48 -8.71 -26.97
C ASP A 42 5.94 -8.85 -25.54
N ASN A 43 7.15 -9.38 -25.32
CA ASN A 43 7.72 -9.53 -23.98
C ASN A 43 7.97 -8.17 -23.33
N LEU A 44 8.54 -7.19 -24.04
CA LEU A 44 8.76 -5.85 -23.52
C LEU A 44 7.44 -5.11 -23.25
N ILE A 45 6.46 -5.22 -24.14
CA ILE A 45 5.13 -4.64 -23.94
C ILE A 45 4.45 -5.23 -22.71
N LEU A 46 4.58 -6.55 -22.51
CA LEU A 46 4.05 -7.21 -21.32
C LEU A 46 4.71 -6.66 -20.04
N GLN A 47 6.04 -6.51 -20.01
CA GLN A 47 6.76 -5.94 -18.86
C GLN A 47 6.32 -4.51 -18.58
N ILE A 48 6.17 -3.66 -19.62
CA ILE A 48 5.68 -2.28 -19.48
C ILE A 48 4.26 -2.27 -18.89
N ASN A 49 3.35 -3.07 -19.43
CA ASN A 49 1.97 -3.12 -18.96
C ASN A 49 1.87 -3.61 -17.51
N ASN A 50 2.65 -4.62 -17.14
CA ASN A 50 2.75 -5.11 -15.76
C ASN A 50 3.27 -4.02 -14.82
N GLY A 51 4.28 -3.26 -15.25
CA GLY A 51 4.81 -2.12 -14.50
C GLY A 51 3.76 -1.02 -14.28
N LEU A 52 3.03 -0.63 -15.33
CA LEU A 52 1.95 0.36 -15.23
C LEU A 52 0.83 -0.11 -14.29
N GLN A 53 0.41 -1.36 -14.43
CA GLN A 53 -0.60 -1.94 -13.53
C GLN A 53 -0.13 -1.95 -12.07
N ARG A 54 1.14 -2.28 -11.84
CA ARG A 54 1.74 -2.25 -10.50
C ARG A 54 1.72 -0.84 -9.90
N LEU A 55 2.04 0.19 -10.69
CA LEU A 55 1.99 1.58 -10.24
C LEU A 55 0.55 2.05 -9.94
N ASP A 56 -0.42 1.63 -10.74
CA ASP A 56 -1.83 1.95 -10.48
C ASP A 56 -2.31 1.28 -9.19
N ASN A 57 -1.95 0.01 -8.96
CA ASN A 57 -2.23 -0.68 -7.71
C ASN A 57 -1.60 0.04 -6.51
N LEU A 58 -0.34 0.48 -6.66
CA LEU A 58 0.36 1.23 -5.61
C LEU A 58 -0.37 2.52 -5.24
N LYS A 59 -0.81 3.31 -6.23
CA LYS A 59 -1.58 4.54 -6.00
C LYS A 59 -2.89 4.24 -5.25
N ASN A 60 -3.59 3.18 -5.66
CA ASN A 60 -4.83 2.77 -5.03
C ASN A 60 -4.61 2.34 -3.57
N VAL A 61 -3.54 1.56 -3.29
CA VAL A 61 -3.17 1.18 -1.91
C VAL A 61 -2.84 2.40 -1.06
N GLN A 62 -2.09 3.36 -1.60
CA GLN A 62 -1.77 4.61 -0.90
C GLN A 62 -3.03 5.44 -0.61
N ARG A 63 -3.96 5.52 -1.58
CA ARG A 63 -5.25 6.19 -1.40
C ARG A 63 -6.08 5.52 -0.32
N ALA A 64 -6.21 4.20 -0.36
CA ALA A 64 -6.91 3.43 0.67
C ALA A 64 -6.29 3.62 2.06
N ALA A 65 -4.95 3.60 2.16
CA ALA A 65 -4.26 3.85 3.43
C ALA A 65 -4.55 5.23 4.02
N ARG A 66 -4.67 6.28 3.18
CA ARG A 66 -5.07 7.62 3.64
C ARG A 66 -6.51 7.65 4.17
N ILE A 67 -7.43 6.94 3.50
CA ILE A 67 -8.83 6.81 3.97
C ILE A 67 -8.85 6.09 5.31
N ILE A 68 -8.14 4.96 5.43
CA ILE A 68 -8.07 4.18 6.67
C ILE A 68 -7.59 5.06 7.83
N LYS A 69 -6.51 5.82 7.66
CA LYS A 69 -6.03 6.74 8.71
C LYS A 69 -7.09 7.71 9.20
N LYS A 70 -7.99 8.16 8.32
CA LYS A 70 -9.08 9.08 8.70
C LYS A 70 -10.21 8.41 9.48
N ILE A 71 -10.52 7.15 9.16
CA ILE A 71 -11.67 6.44 9.73
C ILE A 71 -11.29 5.47 10.86
N GLN A 72 -9.99 5.19 11.05
CA GLN A 72 -9.49 4.10 11.89
C GLN A 72 -10.06 4.12 13.32
N SER A 73 -10.02 5.26 13.99
CA SER A 73 -10.47 5.37 15.38
C SER A 73 -11.96 5.10 15.52
N GLU A 74 -12.76 5.62 14.60
CA GLU A 74 -14.20 5.42 14.57
C GLU A 74 -14.57 4.00 14.18
N ALA A 75 -13.94 3.45 13.15
CA ALA A 75 -14.16 2.08 12.71
C ALA A 75 -13.83 1.07 13.82
N ILE A 76 -12.68 1.22 14.49
CA ILE A 76 -12.30 0.33 15.61
C ILE A 76 -13.28 0.48 16.77
N ARG A 77 -13.74 1.69 17.08
CA ARG A 77 -14.74 1.93 18.11
C ARG A 77 -16.04 1.19 17.79
N ASN A 78 -16.59 1.39 16.59
CA ASN A 78 -17.85 0.77 16.17
C ASN A 78 -17.73 -0.76 16.10
N LEU A 79 -16.66 -1.29 15.53
CA LEU A 79 -16.37 -2.72 15.48
C LEU A 79 -16.21 -3.34 16.88
N THR A 80 -15.53 -2.63 17.81
CA THR A 80 -15.36 -3.12 19.17
C THR A 80 -16.68 -3.09 19.93
N PHE A 81 -17.49 -2.06 19.72
CA PHE A 81 -18.80 -1.95 20.35
C PHE A 81 -19.75 -3.07 19.88
N LEU A 82 -19.82 -3.29 18.56
CA LEU A 82 -20.61 -4.39 18.01
C LEU A 82 -20.12 -5.75 18.54
N LYS A 83 -18.79 -5.96 18.61
CA LYS A 83 -18.23 -7.17 19.22
C LYS A 83 -18.77 -7.40 20.64
N THR A 84 -18.77 -6.34 21.46
CA THR A 84 -19.25 -6.45 22.84
C THR A 84 -20.74 -6.80 22.89
N GLN A 85 -21.57 -6.22 22.02
CA GLN A 85 -23.00 -6.58 21.94
C GLN A 85 -23.16 -8.07 21.56
N ILE A 86 -22.46 -8.55 20.53
CA ILE A 86 -22.50 -9.96 20.14
C ILE A 86 -22.08 -10.88 21.30
N GLU A 87 -21.05 -10.52 22.07
CA GLU A 87 -20.59 -11.33 23.20
C GLU A 87 -21.59 -11.37 24.37
N VAL A 88 -22.41 -10.33 24.53
CA VAL A 88 -23.42 -10.22 25.58
C VAL A 88 -24.76 -10.89 25.16
N ASP A 89 -25.17 -10.66 23.91
CA ASP A 89 -26.52 -11.00 23.44
C ASP A 89 -26.62 -12.44 22.96
N PHE A 90 -25.49 -13.09 22.63
CA PHE A 90 -25.47 -14.46 22.10
C PHE A 90 -24.82 -15.45 23.06
N PRO A 91 -25.30 -16.74 23.07
CA PRO A 91 -24.57 -17.80 23.74
C PRO A 91 -23.13 -17.89 23.28
N LYS A 92 -22.20 -18.12 24.20
CA LYS A 92 -20.73 -18.07 23.97
C LYS A 92 -20.27 -18.78 22.70
N LYS A 93 -20.84 -19.95 22.36
CA LYS A 93 -20.50 -20.69 21.15
C LYS A 93 -20.91 -19.88 19.90
N ARG A 94 -22.18 -19.42 19.85
CA ARG A 94 -22.70 -18.66 18.71
C ARG A 94 -21.97 -17.32 18.54
N ALA A 95 -21.71 -16.58 19.62
CA ALA A 95 -20.93 -15.37 19.61
C ALA A 95 -19.54 -15.60 18.99
N ASN A 96 -18.83 -16.66 19.39
CA ASN A 96 -17.52 -16.99 18.82
C ASN A 96 -17.59 -17.33 17.33
N ASP A 97 -18.64 -18.05 16.90
CA ASP A 97 -18.83 -18.40 15.49
C ASP A 97 -19.09 -17.12 14.66
N ILE A 98 -19.97 -16.23 15.11
CA ILE A 98 -20.24 -14.93 14.47
C ILE A 98 -18.96 -14.09 14.38
N LEU A 99 -18.23 -13.93 15.47
CA LEU A 99 -17.00 -13.12 15.49
C LEU A 99 -15.88 -13.70 14.61
N LYS A 100 -15.82 -15.02 14.50
CA LYS A 100 -14.89 -15.70 13.59
C LYS A 100 -15.27 -15.46 12.12
N GLU A 101 -16.55 -15.60 11.79
CA GLU A 101 -17.10 -15.37 10.45
C GLU A 101 -16.84 -13.92 9.99
N LEU A 102 -17.11 -12.95 10.84
CA LEU A 102 -16.88 -11.51 10.58
C LEU A 102 -15.42 -11.07 10.61
N GLY A 103 -14.45 -11.98 10.78
CA GLY A 103 -13.02 -11.69 10.70
C GLY A 103 -12.38 -11.14 11.98
N TYR A 104 -13.13 -10.95 13.08
CA TYR A 104 -12.60 -10.35 14.32
C TYR A 104 -11.40 -11.11 14.88
N ASN A 105 -11.45 -12.43 14.89
CA ASN A 105 -10.38 -13.26 15.46
C ASN A 105 -9.06 -13.13 14.70
N LYS A 106 -9.12 -12.83 13.39
CA LYS A 106 -7.93 -12.68 12.55
C LYS A 106 -7.29 -11.29 12.68
N HIS A 107 -8.11 -10.24 12.73
CA HIS A 107 -7.63 -8.88 12.43
C HIS A 107 -7.74 -7.89 13.58
N LEU A 108 -8.74 -8.04 14.50
CA LEU A 108 -9.03 -7.01 15.50
C LEU A 108 -7.84 -6.69 16.42
N LYS A 109 -7.06 -7.69 16.83
CA LYS A 109 -5.92 -7.46 17.74
C LYS A 109 -4.87 -6.55 17.09
N LYS A 110 -4.51 -6.79 15.83
CA LYS A 110 -3.53 -5.97 15.08
C LYS A 110 -4.13 -4.60 14.73
N ALA A 111 -5.42 -4.56 14.36
CA ALA A 111 -6.12 -3.32 14.08
C ALA A 111 -6.10 -2.35 15.28
N LYS A 112 -6.32 -2.86 16.50
CA LYS A 112 -6.21 -2.07 17.74
C LYS A 112 -4.80 -1.58 18.05
N LEU A 113 -3.77 -2.22 17.48
CA LEU A 113 -2.37 -1.79 17.60
C LEU A 113 -1.95 -0.78 16.51
N GLY A 114 -2.91 -0.32 15.69
CA GLY A 114 -2.64 0.69 14.67
C GLY A 114 -2.18 0.12 13.31
N ASP A 115 -2.32 -1.18 13.08
CA ASP A 115 -2.03 -1.79 11.79
C ASP A 115 -3.15 -1.46 10.79
N ASP A 116 -2.90 -0.47 9.89
CA ASP A 116 -3.83 -0.04 8.84
C ASP A 116 -4.32 -1.21 7.98
N LYS A 117 -3.43 -2.16 7.69
CA LYS A 117 -3.76 -3.35 6.89
C LYS A 117 -4.77 -4.24 7.62
N ALA A 118 -4.56 -4.45 8.90
CA ALA A 118 -5.48 -5.23 9.72
C ALA A 118 -6.85 -4.54 9.87
N VAL A 119 -6.88 -3.19 9.96
CA VAL A 119 -8.13 -2.42 9.96
C VAL A 119 -8.89 -2.63 8.65
N ALA A 120 -8.22 -2.46 7.51
CA ALA A 120 -8.85 -2.65 6.21
C ALA A 120 -9.40 -4.07 6.03
N LEU A 121 -8.58 -5.08 6.35
CA LEU A 121 -8.99 -6.48 6.21
C LEU A 121 -10.16 -6.83 7.13
N LEU A 122 -10.20 -6.28 8.35
CA LEU A 122 -11.35 -6.48 9.24
C LEU A 122 -12.63 -5.86 8.67
N ILE A 123 -12.54 -4.67 8.11
CA ILE A 123 -13.67 -3.98 7.48
C ILE A 123 -14.16 -4.76 6.24
N PHE A 124 -13.24 -5.25 5.40
CA PHE A 124 -13.60 -6.07 4.23
C PHE A 124 -14.21 -7.42 4.61
N ASP A 125 -13.60 -8.17 5.54
CA ASP A 125 -14.14 -9.45 6.02
C ASP A 125 -15.53 -9.24 6.63
N PHE A 126 -15.72 -8.18 7.43
CA PHE A 126 -17.01 -7.80 7.98
C PHE A 126 -18.05 -7.56 6.90
N TYR A 127 -17.72 -6.73 5.89
CA TYR A 127 -18.63 -6.37 4.81
C TYR A 127 -19.05 -7.59 3.98
N GLN A 128 -18.07 -8.43 3.60
CA GLN A 128 -18.31 -9.61 2.78
C GLN A 128 -19.12 -10.70 3.51
N ASN A 129 -18.91 -10.86 4.82
CA ASN A 129 -19.53 -11.93 5.58
C ASN A 129 -20.80 -11.50 6.33
N MET A 130 -21.15 -10.22 6.32
CA MET A 130 -22.41 -9.72 6.89
C MET A 130 -23.58 -10.07 5.97
N THR A 131 -24.01 -11.33 6.02
CA THR A 131 -25.17 -11.82 5.24
C THR A 131 -26.47 -11.21 5.74
N PRO A 132 -27.55 -11.17 4.91
CA PRO A 132 -28.86 -10.71 5.36
C PRO A 132 -29.42 -11.51 6.55
N GLN A 133 -29.12 -12.82 6.63
CA GLN A 133 -29.52 -13.66 7.75
C GLN A 133 -28.79 -13.24 9.03
N LEU A 134 -27.47 -13.06 8.95
CA LEU A 134 -26.65 -12.67 10.10
C LEU A 134 -27.02 -11.27 10.58
N PHE A 135 -27.27 -10.33 9.63
CA PHE A 135 -27.77 -9.00 9.95
C PHE A 135 -29.09 -9.08 10.74
N SER A 136 -30.08 -9.84 10.23
CA SER A 136 -31.39 -10.00 10.91
C SER A 136 -31.24 -10.67 12.25
N GLU A 137 -30.32 -11.63 12.40
CA GLU A 137 -30.06 -12.33 13.67
C GLU A 137 -29.50 -11.35 14.71
N ILE A 138 -28.53 -10.51 14.33
CA ILE A 138 -27.88 -9.53 15.23
C ILE A 138 -28.85 -8.42 15.61
N VAL A 139 -29.58 -7.86 14.64
CA VAL A 139 -30.58 -6.82 14.88
C VAL A 139 -31.73 -7.35 15.74
N GLY A 140 -32.15 -8.63 15.54
CA GLY A 140 -33.17 -9.27 16.32
C GLY A 140 -32.82 -9.42 17.80
N GLN A 141 -31.57 -9.35 18.20
CA GLN A 141 -31.10 -9.31 19.60
C GLN A 141 -31.05 -7.90 20.20
N GLY A 142 -31.34 -6.87 19.42
CA GLY A 142 -31.41 -5.48 19.89
C GLY A 142 -30.30 -4.55 19.42
N THR A 143 -29.36 -5.05 18.61
CA THR A 143 -28.37 -4.17 17.97
C THR A 143 -29.06 -3.23 17.00
N VAL A 144 -28.78 -1.93 17.08
CA VAL A 144 -29.33 -0.93 16.16
C VAL A 144 -28.75 -1.09 14.75
N PRO A 145 -29.59 -1.14 13.69
CA PRO A 145 -29.14 -1.33 12.30
C PRO A 145 -28.06 -0.34 11.88
N GLU A 146 -28.17 0.91 12.31
CA GLU A 146 -27.29 2.03 11.94
C GLU A 146 -25.82 1.75 12.34
N LEU A 147 -25.56 1.00 13.41
CA LEU A 147 -24.21 0.61 13.80
C LEU A 147 -23.56 -0.29 12.75
N ILE A 148 -24.32 -1.26 12.24
CA ILE A 148 -23.86 -2.19 11.20
C ILE A 148 -23.69 -1.46 9.88
N ASP A 149 -24.62 -0.58 9.52
CA ASP A 149 -24.58 0.19 8.28
C ASP A 149 -23.42 1.20 8.28
N ASN A 150 -23.12 1.83 9.39
CA ASN A 150 -21.92 2.67 9.53
C ASN A 150 -20.63 1.90 9.27
N ILE A 151 -20.53 0.65 9.76
CA ILE A 151 -19.36 -0.21 9.49
C ILE A 151 -19.29 -0.59 8.01
N LYS A 152 -20.44 -0.89 7.36
CA LYS A 152 -20.50 -1.16 5.92
C LYS A 152 -20.07 0.04 5.08
N THR A 153 -20.47 1.25 5.45
CA THR A 153 -20.07 2.49 4.78
C THR A 153 -18.55 2.67 4.77
N PHE A 154 -17.84 2.23 5.80
CA PHE A 154 -16.36 2.24 5.77
C PHE A 154 -15.80 1.30 4.68
N ALA A 155 -16.41 0.12 4.47
CA ALA A 155 -16.01 -0.79 3.40
C ALA A 155 -16.29 -0.21 2.02
N GLU A 156 -17.44 0.43 1.83
CA GLU A 156 -17.85 1.08 0.59
C GLU A 156 -16.86 2.19 0.22
N ASN A 157 -16.51 3.06 1.18
CA ASN A 157 -15.51 4.11 1.00
C ASN A 157 -14.12 3.55 0.60
N LEU A 158 -13.74 2.39 1.13
CA LEU A 158 -12.51 1.72 0.73
C LEU A 158 -12.61 1.11 -0.67
N THR A 159 -13.77 0.52 -1.01
CA THR A 159 -14.03 -0.07 -2.32
C THR A 159 -14.00 0.97 -3.45
N GLU A 160 -14.43 2.21 -3.19
CA GLU A 160 -14.33 3.34 -4.13
C GLU A 160 -12.89 3.64 -4.56
N THR A 161 -11.89 3.20 -3.80
CA THR A 161 -10.49 3.30 -4.23
C THR A 161 -10.13 2.36 -5.37
N GLY A 162 -11.01 1.45 -5.76
CA GLY A 162 -10.75 0.40 -6.74
C GLY A 162 -9.89 -0.74 -6.21
N ILE A 163 -9.70 -0.84 -4.89
CA ILE A 163 -8.86 -1.87 -4.27
C ILE A 163 -9.72 -2.90 -3.54
N THR A 164 -9.39 -4.18 -3.76
CA THR A 164 -10.02 -5.30 -3.05
C THR A 164 -9.22 -5.69 -1.82
N ALA A 165 -9.84 -6.43 -0.89
CA ALA A 165 -9.16 -7.00 0.27
C ALA A 165 -7.92 -7.82 -0.12
N GLU A 166 -7.99 -8.58 -1.22
CA GLU A 166 -6.89 -9.40 -1.71
C GLU A 166 -5.70 -8.56 -2.18
N VAL A 167 -5.95 -7.53 -3.01
CA VAL A 167 -4.91 -6.61 -3.48
C VAL A 167 -4.31 -5.86 -2.30
N PHE A 168 -5.13 -5.30 -1.40
CA PHE A 168 -4.64 -4.59 -0.22
C PHE A 168 -3.82 -5.50 0.71
N SER A 169 -4.16 -6.79 0.78
CA SER A 169 -3.44 -7.78 1.58
C SER A 169 -2.05 -8.10 1.00
N LYS A 170 -1.92 -8.20 -0.31
CA LYS A 170 -0.69 -8.62 -1.01
C LYS A 170 0.23 -7.46 -1.34
N GLU A 171 -0.34 -6.30 -1.66
CA GLU A 171 0.40 -5.15 -2.18
C GLU A 171 1.14 -4.38 -1.08
N SER A 172 2.31 -3.88 -1.45
CA SER A 172 3.10 -2.95 -0.64
C SER A 172 2.68 -1.50 -0.93
N LYS A 173 2.85 -0.61 0.04
CA LYS A 173 2.67 0.84 -0.13
C LYS A 173 3.79 1.51 -0.94
N LEU A 174 4.90 0.81 -1.15
CA LEU A 174 6.09 1.29 -1.84
C LEU A 174 6.57 0.24 -2.85
N LEU A 175 7.27 0.70 -3.87
CA LEU A 175 8.02 -0.19 -4.76
C LEU A 175 9.16 -0.86 -3.99
N THR A 176 9.36 -2.14 -4.25
CA THR A 176 10.50 -2.87 -3.73
C THR A 176 11.77 -2.51 -4.49
N LYS A 177 12.93 -2.80 -3.90
CA LYS A 177 14.23 -2.60 -4.55
C LYS A 177 14.32 -3.37 -5.88
N ASN A 178 13.81 -4.59 -5.92
CA ASN A 178 13.82 -5.42 -7.13
C ASN A 178 12.95 -4.80 -8.23
N GLU A 179 11.75 -4.31 -7.92
CA GLU A 179 10.88 -3.64 -8.90
C GLU A 179 11.54 -2.39 -9.50
N ILE A 180 12.28 -1.62 -8.69
CA ILE A 180 13.05 -0.45 -9.15
C ILE A 180 14.21 -0.89 -10.08
N GLU A 181 14.86 -2.01 -9.77
CA GLU A 181 15.91 -2.60 -10.61
C GLU A 181 15.35 -3.09 -11.94
N ASP A 182 14.19 -3.77 -11.91
CA ASP A 182 13.49 -4.23 -13.12
C ASP A 182 13.09 -3.08 -14.03
N PHE A 183 12.56 -1.99 -13.48
CA PHE A 183 12.27 -0.77 -14.23
C PHE A 183 13.53 -0.14 -14.85
N SER A 184 14.65 -0.20 -14.12
CA SER A 184 15.92 0.32 -14.63
C SER A 184 16.49 -0.52 -15.77
N LEU A 185 16.37 -1.85 -15.70
CA LEU A 185 16.76 -2.76 -16.77
C LEU A 185 15.87 -2.60 -18.02
N LEU A 186 14.56 -2.45 -17.79
CA LEU A 186 13.60 -2.18 -18.86
C LEU A 186 13.94 -0.88 -19.59
N TYR A 187 14.21 0.21 -18.83
CA TYR A 187 14.64 1.47 -19.40
C TYR A 187 15.90 1.34 -20.23
N GLU A 188 16.94 0.62 -19.74
CA GLU A 188 18.18 0.41 -20.49
C GLU A 188 17.94 -0.33 -21.81
N THR A 189 17.05 -1.32 -21.79
CA THR A 189 16.66 -2.05 -23.01
C THR A 189 15.97 -1.13 -24.00
N ILE A 190 15.00 -0.33 -23.58
CA ILE A 190 14.29 0.63 -24.43
C ILE A 190 15.24 1.71 -24.93
N ALA A 191 16.11 2.24 -24.08
CA ALA A 191 17.14 3.22 -24.49
C ALA A 191 18.10 2.64 -25.54
N GLY A 192 18.42 1.35 -25.43
CA GLY A 192 19.19 0.61 -26.44
C GLY A 192 18.46 0.53 -27.79
N ILE A 193 17.14 0.22 -27.76
CA ILE A 193 16.29 0.26 -28.96
C ILE A 193 16.29 1.67 -29.55
N CYS A 194 16.03 2.69 -28.75
CA CYS A 194 16.04 4.08 -29.18
C CYS A 194 17.34 4.45 -29.89
N LYS A 195 18.48 4.15 -29.25
CA LYS A 195 19.80 4.49 -29.79
C LYS A 195 20.06 3.87 -31.16
N ILE A 196 19.65 2.64 -31.40
CA ILE A 196 19.87 1.95 -32.65
C ILE A 196 18.85 2.40 -33.71
N SER A 197 17.56 2.47 -33.35
CA SER A 197 16.48 2.82 -34.28
C SER A 197 16.57 4.29 -34.71
N SER A 198 16.87 5.23 -33.80
CA SER A 198 17.06 6.64 -34.17
C SER A 198 18.24 6.82 -35.12
N LYS A 199 19.33 6.04 -34.95
CA LYS A 199 20.45 6.08 -35.89
C LYS A 199 20.10 5.44 -37.25
N PHE A 200 19.30 4.40 -37.26
CA PHE A 200 18.82 3.77 -38.49
C PHE A 200 17.93 4.72 -39.33
N PHE A 201 17.07 5.46 -38.64
CA PHE A 201 16.16 6.45 -39.25
C PHE A 201 16.71 7.88 -39.24
N GLU A 202 18.05 8.07 -39.23
CA GLU A 202 18.67 9.38 -39.11
C GLU A 202 18.26 10.39 -40.21
N GLU A 203 17.98 9.90 -41.42
CA GLU A 203 17.55 10.71 -42.56
C GLU A 203 16.04 11.02 -42.54
N ASP A 204 15.23 10.27 -41.80
CA ASP A 204 13.82 10.50 -41.57
C ASP A 204 13.58 11.11 -40.19
N LYS A 205 13.43 12.43 -40.15
CA LYS A 205 13.30 13.18 -38.89
C LYS A 205 12.09 12.75 -38.09
N GLU A 206 10.96 12.43 -38.72
CA GLU A 206 9.75 12.01 -38.00
C GLU A 206 9.99 10.67 -37.29
N MET A 207 10.56 9.71 -38.01
CA MET A 207 10.89 8.40 -37.45
C MET A 207 12.00 8.48 -36.41
N HIS A 208 13.05 9.28 -36.66
CA HIS A 208 14.10 9.56 -35.69
C HIS A 208 13.52 10.06 -34.36
N ASP A 209 12.59 11.02 -34.39
CA ASP A 209 11.98 11.59 -33.19
C ASP A 209 11.10 10.58 -32.43
N LYS A 210 10.42 9.65 -33.14
CA LYS A 210 9.65 8.52 -32.54
C LYS A 210 10.56 7.53 -31.77
N PHE A 211 11.84 7.48 -32.10
CA PHE A 211 12.84 6.65 -31.41
C PHE A 211 13.82 7.47 -30.55
N THR A 212 13.51 8.73 -30.26
CA THR A 212 14.28 9.54 -29.33
C THR A 212 13.51 9.68 -28.02
N PHE A 213 14.00 9.04 -26.94
CA PHE A 213 13.27 8.94 -25.66
C PHE A 213 12.80 10.31 -25.14
N SER A 214 13.67 11.32 -25.17
CA SER A 214 13.34 12.70 -24.74
C SER A 214 12.31 13.38 -25.66
N SER A 215 12.32 13.12 -26.95
CA SER A 215 11.34 13.67 -27.89
C SER A 215 9.95 13.08 -27.64
N VAL A 216 9.87 11.75 -27.45
CA VAL A 216 8.63 11.06 -27.13
C VAL A 216 8.10 11.51 -25.75
N ALA A 217 8.95 11.57 -24.73
CA ALA A 217 8.57 12.06 -23.40
C ALA A 217 8.03 13.49 -23.46
N LYS A 218 8.69 14.38 -24.23
CA LYS A 218 8.24 15.77 -24.44
C LYS A 218 6.90 15.83 -25.16
N ALA A 219 6.68 14.98 -26.17
CA ALA A 219 5.40 14.90 -26.87
C ALA A 219 4.26 14.45 -25.93
N LEU A 220 4.56 13.64 -24.93
CA LEU A 220 3.66 13.24 -23.85
C LEU A 220 3.57 14.26 -22.70
N MET A 221 4.23 15.43 -22.83
CA MET A 221 4.30 16.50 -21.82
C MET A 221 4.99 16.09 -20.51
N PHE A 222 5.90 15.12 -20.56
CA PHE A 222 6.69 14.72 -19.40
C PHE A 222 8.02 15.51 -19.38
N VAL A 223 8.38 16.01 -18.21
CA VAL A 223 9.64 16.74 -17.98
C VAL A 223 10.55 15.84 -17.14
N PRO A 224 11.81 15.63 -17.54
CA PRO A 224 12.76 14.90 -16.70
C PRO A 224 12.94 15.59 -15.35
N GLU A 225 12.96 14.82 -14.27
CA GLU A 225 13.34 15.35 -12.96
C GLU A 225 14.84 15.69 -13.01
N GLU A 226 15.20 16.93 -12.68
CA GLU A 226 16.60 17.29 -12.50
C GLU A 226 17.18 16.38 -11.40
N LYS A 227 18.34 15.78 -11.65
CA LYS A 227 19.06 15.01 -10.64
C LYS A 227 19.53 15.98 -9.55
N ASN A 228 18.65 16.26 -8.62
CA ASN A 228 19.09 16.73 -7.32
C ASN A 228 19.66 15.50 -6.61
N ASP A 229 20.96 15.52 -6.34
CA ASP A 229 21.63 14.65 -5.39
C ASP A 229 21.09 14.99 -3.97
N ILE A 230 19.83 14.67 -3.72
CA ILE A 230 19.22 14.78 -2.41
C ILE A 230 18.97 13.36 -1.95
N GLU A 231 19.77 12.99 -0.95
CA GLU A 231 19.55 11.85 -0.09
C GLU A 231 18.07 11.78 0.32
N ALA A 232 17.56 10.56 0.36
CA ALA A 232 16.18 10.21 0.63
C ALA A 232 15.54 11.04 1.75
N ASP A 233 14.50 11.79 1.42
CA ASP A 233 13.55 12.29 2.40
C ASP A 233 12.69 11.12 2.93
N GLU A 234 13.25 10.41 3.91
CA GLU A 234 12.47 9.63 4.87
C GLU A 234 11.81 10.53 5.94
N ALA A 235 11.88 11.86 5.80
CA ALA A 235 11.57 12.81 6.87
C ALA A 235 10.16 13.42 6.84
N ASP A 236 9.29 13.09 5.89
CA ASP A 236 8.00 13.79 5.79
C ASP A 236 6.78 13.00 6.34
N LEU A 237 7.05 12.09 7.29
CA LEU A 237 5.99 11.39 8.03
C LEU A 237 6.07 11.58 9.56
N ALA A 238 6.93 12.47 10.03
CA ALA A 238 7.03 12.79 11.43
C ALA A 238 7.23 14.30 11.61
N ASP A 239 6.23 15.08 11.48
CA ASP A 239 5.99 16.25 12.32
C ASP A 239 4.68 16.96 11.96
N SER A 240 3.67 16.80 12.78
CA SER A 240 2.71 17.86 13.07
C SER A 240 2.19 17.67 14.49
N THR A 241 3.04 17.95 15.46
CA THR A 241 2.64 18.32 16.82
C THR A 241 3.69 19.25 17.39
N THR A 242 3.66 20.49 16.94
CA THR A 242 4.17 21.59 17.75
C THR A 242 2.97 22.38 18.23
N ILE A 243 2.60 22.15 19.48
CA ILE A 243 1.79 23.12 20.22
C ILE A 243 2.79 24.02 20.91
N SER A 244 2.72 25.27 20.50
CA SER A 244 3.42 26.43 21.03
C SER A 244 3.26 26.62 22.52
N ASP A 245 4.38 27.00 23.11
CA ASP A 245 4.62 27.73 24.33
C ASP A 245 3.45 28.53 24.89
N LEU A 246 3.21 28.33 26.16
CA LEU A 246 2.81 29.42 27.03
C LEU A 246 3.57 29.29 28.38
N ALA A 247 4.35 30.31 28.60
CA ALA A 247 5.27 30.50 29.69
C ALA A 247 4.57 30.69 31.06
N ASP A 248 5.36 30.35 32.04
CA ASP A 248 5.54 31.09 33.30
C ASP A 248 4.48 31.02 34.41
N SER A 249 4.83 30.38 35.49
CA SER A 249 5.11 31.04 36.78
C SER A 249 5.36 30.03 37.90
N THR A 250 6.52 30.22 38.46
CA THR A 250 6.99 29.91 39.82
C THR A 250 5.97 29.46 40.86
N THR A 251 6.29 28.37 41.59
CA THR A 251 6.54 28.46 43.07
C THR A 251 7.23 27.19 43.58
N LYS A 252 8.32 27.44 44.30
CA LYS A 252 9.01 26.50 45.19
C LYS A 252 8.10 26.10 46.36
N SER A 253 8.18 24.85 46.77
CA SER A 253 8.22 24.52 48.20
C SER A 253 8.83 23.13 48.37
N ASP A 254 9.85 23.12 49.16
CA ASP A 254 10.57 21.99 49.74
C ASP A 254 9.64 21.11 50.60
N LEU A 255 10.01 19.82 50.72
CA LEU A 255 10.12 19.08 51.99
C LEU A 255 10.34 17.59 51.70
N GLU A 256 11.55 17.15 51.94
CA GLU A 256 12.09 16.11 52.83
C GLU A 256 11.37 14.76 52.90
N ASP A 257 12.15 13.74 52.50
CA ASP A 257 12.68 12.64 53.35
C ASP A 257 11.69 11.71 54.03
N SER A 258 11.74 10.44 53.64
CA SER A 258 11.94 9.33 54.57
C SER A 258 12.15 7.99 53.84
N THR A 259 13.35 7.48 54.02
CA THR A 259 13.80 6.10 53.95
C THR A 259 12.93 5.16 54.80
N THR A 260 12.67 3.95 54.28
CA THR A 260 12.76 2.72 55.08
C THR A 260 12.97 1.51 54.17
N GLU A 261 14.14 0.90 54.41
CA GLU A 261 14.48 -0.48 54.08
C GLU A 261 13.68 -1.47 54.93
N SER A 262 13.42 -2.63 54.40
CA SER A 262 13.45 -3.97 55.07
C SER A 262 13.26 -5.04 54.02
N ASP A 263 14.26 -5.70 53.62
CA ASP A 263 14.86 -7.00 53.99
C ASP A 263 13.88 -8.11 54.37
N LEU A 264 14.25 -9.24 53.77
CA LEU A 264 14.26 -10.62 54.25
C LEU A 264 13.49 -11.64 53.40
N GLU A 265 14.31 -12.47 52.76
CA GLU A 265 14.58 -13.93 52.90
C GLU A 265 13.55 -14.81 52.18
N ASP A 266 14.04 -15.52 51.17
CA ASP A 266 14.70 -16.86 51.09
C ASP A 266 13.85 -18.00 51.65
N SER A 267 13.47 -18.92 50.76
CA SER A 267 13.58 -20.36 51.05
C SER A 267 13.30 -21.18 49.78
N THR A 268 14.37 -21.81 49.35
CA THR A 268 14.56 -23.14 48.73
C THR A 268 13.50 -24.18 49.15
N THR A 269 13.15 -25.07 48.20
CA THR A 269 13.34 -26.52 48.22
C THR A 269 12.36 -27.26 47.31
N GLU A 270 12.93 -27.99 46.41
CA GLU A 270 12.92 -29.45 46.10
C GLU A 270 11.76 -29.98 45.23
N GLU A 271 12.22 -30.54 44.09
CA GLU A 271 11.63 -31.71 43.44
C GLU A 271 11.68 -32.96 44.34
N PRO A 272 10.84 -33.97 44.12
CA PRO A 272 11.32 -35.09 43.31
C PRO A 272 10.29 -35.82 42.43
N THR A 273 10.79 -36.32 41.31
CA THR A 273 10.71 -37.64 40.62
C THR A 273 9.64 -38.67 40.97
N GLU A 274 9.14 -39.32 39.85
CA GLU A 274 8.77 -40.72 39.61
C GLU A 274 7.42 -41.26 40.19
N GLU A 275 6.54 -41.66 39.32
CA GLU A 275 6.34 -42.93 38.61
C GLU A 275 5.37 -42.80 37.43
#